data_88fa26a88f3d735b34f09aba0ae80133
#
_entry.id   88fa26a88f3d735b34f09aba0ae80133
#
_cell.length_a   1.000
_cell.length_b   1.000
_cell.length_c   1.000
_cell.angle_alpha   90.00
_cell.angle_beta   90.00
_cell.angle_gamma   90.00
#
_symmetry.space_group_name_H-M   'P 1'
#
loop_
_entity.id
_entity.type
_entity.pdbx_description
1 polymer ?
#
loop_
_entity_poly.entity_id
_entity_poly.type
_entity_poly.pdbx_seq_one_letter_code
_entity_poly.pdbx_strand_id
1 'polypeptide(L)'
;MWMQSGSMKCGASRTLFLAHEANRSNQRQRRRARMDVRRGGQEILLNGMALVLAGLIWGLIVPHTPYPRLALGAHIQFEANGLLLIVMAVLLLKFDHDVGPRSILVMRLSAWLTWAMALSEVANSWWGTSNILPIVAHQAGAAGGLPWQEDAVTSTHVGAGLCLIVAWALLILGFVRSGASSGR
;
A
#
# COMPACT_ATOMS: atom_id res chain seq x y z
N MET A 1 32.17 55.37 -37.53
CA MET A 1 32.26 53.93 -37.51
C MET A 1 32.11 53.41 -36.04
N TRP A 2 30.93 53.55 -35.51
CA TRP A 2 30.56 53.07 -34.15
C TRP A 2 29.10 52.74 -34.19
N MET A 3 28.75 51.43 -34.27
CA MET A 3 27.49 50.89 -33.90
C MET A 3 27.56 49.37 -34.09
N GLN A 4 27.62 48.62 -33.03
CA GLN A 4 27.06 47.25 -32.83
C GLN A 4 27.69 46.62 -31.58
N SER A 5 27.17 46.92 -30.40
CA SER A 5 27.56 46.20 -29.16
C SER A 5 26.40 46.05 -28.16
N GLY A 6 25.17 46.36 -28.54
CA GLY A 6 24.04 46.39 -27.60
C GLY A 6 23.10 45.17 -27.59
N SER A 7 23.11 44.31 -28.62
CA SER A 7 22.07 43.29 -28.81
C SER A 7 22.33 41.92 -28.11
N MET A 8 23.60 41.61 -27.83
CA MET A 8 23.93 40.27 -27.28
C MET A 8 23.67 40.10 -25.79
N LYS A 9 23.63 41.17 -25.00
CA LYS A 9 23.49 41.07 -23.53
C LYS A 9 22.06 40.82 -23.06
N CYS A 10 21.04 41.19 -23.84
CA CYS A 10 19.63 41.01 -23.42
C CYS A 10 19.12 39.55 -23.51
N GLY A 11 19.65 38.76 -24.45
CA GLY A 11 19.27 37.35 -24.62
C GLY A 11 19.78 36.45 -23.49
N ALA A 12 21.00 36.66 -23.03
CA ALA A 12 21.64 35.88 -22.00
C ALA A 12 20.94 36.00 -20.61
N SER A 13 20.47 37.19 -20.27
CA SER A 13 19.74 37.44 -19.01
C SER A 13 18.38 36.74 -18.98
N ARG A 14 17.70 36.70 -20.13
CA ARG A 14 16.37 36.05 -20.24
C ARG A 14 16.46 34.52 -20.15
N THR A 15 17.47 33.92 -20.75
CA THR A 15 17.72 32.47 -20.68
C THR A 15 18.12 32.03 -19.28
N LEU A 16 18.94 32.80 -18.58
CA LEU A 16 19.31 32.54 -17.18
C LEU A 16 18.10 32.66 -16.23
N PHE A 17 17.22 33.63 -16.45
CA PHE A 17 16.00 33.80 -15.67
C PHE A 17 15.05 32.61 -15.86
N LEU A 18 14.78 32.19 -17.09
CA LEU A 18 13.93 31.02 -17.41
C LEU A 18 14.51 29.73 -16.87
N ALA A 19 15.82 29.53 -16.95
CA ALA A 19 16.50 28.38 -16.37
C ALA A 19 16.37 28.34 -14.84
N HIS A 20 16.43 29.49 -14.17
CA HIS A 20 16.25 29.60 -12.72
C HIS A 20 14.82 29.31 -12.29
N GLU A 21 13.80 29.80 -13.03
CA GLU A 21 12.40 29.49 -12.78
C GLU A 21 12.09 28.01 -13.00
N ALA A 22 12.60 27.42 -14.08
CA ALA A 22 12.46 25.99 -14.35
C ALA A 22 13.10 25.13 -13.24
N ASN A 23 14.26 25.54 -12.71
CA ASN A 23 14.90 24.85 -11.59
C ASN A 23 14.09 24.96 -10.28
N ARG A 24 13.55 26.16 -9.99
CA ARG A 24 12.67 26.36 -8.82
C ARG A 24 11.39 25.53 -8.91
N SER A 25 10.76 25.46 -10.08
CA SER A 25 9.55 24.64 -10.29
C SER A 25 9.83 23.15 -10.09
N ASN A 26 10.95 22.66 -10.63
CA ASN A 26 11.38 21.26 -10.48
C ASN A 26 11.69 20.93 -9.00
N GLN A 27 12.36 21.82 -8.27
CA GLN A 27 12.62 21.64 -6.84
C GLN A 27 11.33 21.60 -6.00
N ARG A 28 10.35 22.47 -6.32
CA ARG A 28 9.04 22.45 -5.65
C ARG A 28 8.29 21.15 -5.92
N GLN A 29 8.34 20.65 -7.15
CA GLN A 29 7.69 19.38 -7.53
C GLN A 29 8.33 18.20 -6.81
N ARG A 30 9.66 18.13 -6.75
CA ARG A 30 10.39 17.09 -6.01
C ARG A 30 10.07 17.13 -4.50
N ARG A 31 9.97 18.32 -3.90
CA ARG A 31 9.59 18.46 -2.47
C ARG A 31 8.16 17.97 -2.22
N ARG A 32 7.21 18.31 -3.10
CA ARG A 32 5.82 17.81 -2.99
C ARG A 32 5.77 16.29 -3.08
N ALA A 33 6.42 15.70 -4.07
CA ALA A 33 6.47 14.26 -4.24
C ALA A 33 7.04 13.53 -3.00
N ARG A 34 8.12 14.07 -2.40
CA ARG A 34 8.68 13.51 -1.15
C ARG A 34 7.72 13.65 0.04
N MET A 35 6.99 14.76 0.14
CA MET A 35 5.99 14.94 1.20
C MET A 35 4.82 13.96 1.05
N ASP A 36 4.37 13.72 -0.19
CA ASP A 36 3.29 12.78 -0.48
C ASP A 36 3.68 11.35 -0.14
N VAL A 37 4.91 10.94 -0.47
CA VAL A 37 5.45 9.62 -0.10
C VAL A 37 5.52 9.47 1.41
N ARG A 38 6.03 10.47 2.13
CA ARG A 38 6.13 10.44 3.60
C ARG A 38 4.75 10.34 4.27
N ARG A 39 3.77 11.13 3.80
CA ARG A 39 2.39 11.06 4.31
C ARG A 39 1.77 9.70 4.01
N GLY A 40 1.94 9.19 2.80
CA GLY A 40 1.47 7.85 2.43
C GLY A 40 2.10 6.76 3.29
N GLY A 41 3.41 6.83 3.55
CA GLY A 41 4.09 5.89 4.45
C GLY A 41 3.55 5.95 5.89
N GLN A 42 3.26 7.14 6.41
CA GLN A 42 2.64 7.29 7.75
C GLN A 42 1.22 6.72 7.79
N GLU A 43 0.42 6.94 6.75
CA GLU A 43 -0.94 6.39 6.63
C GLU A 43 -0.91 4.86 6.59
N ILE A 44 0.00 4.27 5.79
CA ILE A 44 0.19 2.81 5.72
C ILE A 44 0.63 2.26 7.09
N LEU A 45 1.52 2.95 7.80
CA LEU A 45 1.95 2.56 9.15
C LEU A 45 0.78 2.51 10.12
N LEU A 46 -0.03 3.56 10.15
CA LEU A 46 -1.21 3.62 11.03
C LEU A 46 -2.23 2.52 10.69
N ASN A 47 -2.47 2.26 9.40
CA ASN A 47 -3.33 1.16 8.98
C ASN A 47 -2.79 -0.20 9.44
N GLY A 48 -1.48 -0.44 9.30
CA GLY A 48 -0.86 -1.68 9.75
C GLY A 48 -0.97 -1.87 11.27
N MET A 49 -0.70 -0.83 12.05
CA MET A 49 -0.84 -0.87 13.51
C MET A 49 -2.29 -1.11 13.94
N ALA A 50 -3.24 -0.46 13.27
CA ALA A 50 -4.67 -0.62 13.55
C ALA A 50 -5.16 -2.03 13.20
N LEU A 51 -4.67 -2.63 12.10
CA LEU A 51 -4.95 -4.03 11.77
C LEU A 51 -4.44 -4.99 12.84
N VAL A 52 -3.19 -4.85 13.29
CA VAL A 52 -2.65 -5.69 14.38
C VAL A 52 -3.50 -5.55 15.64
N LEU A 53 -3.85 -4.32 16.04
CA LEU A 53 -4.71 -4.09 17.20
C LEU A 53 -6.09 -4.75 17.01
N ALA A 54 -6.70 -4.63 15.84
CA ALA A 54 -7.96 -5.27 15.51
C ALA A 54 -7.83 -6.81 15.58
N GLY A 55 -6.73 -7.36 15.10
CA GLY A 55 -6.42 -8.80 15.20
C GLY A 55 -6.34 -9.28 16.64
N LEU A 56 -5.62 -8.54 17.50
CA LEU A 56 -5.52 -8.88 18.93
C LEU A 56 -6.90 -8.87 19.62
N ILE A 57 -7.72 -7.86 19.34
CA ILE A 57 -9.09 -7.77 19.88
C ILE A 57 -9.93 -8.93 19.33
N TRP A 58 -9.84 -9.19 18.01
CA TRP A 58 -10.56 -10.28 17.37
C TRP A 58 -10.21 -11.65 17.94
N GLY A 59 -8.94 -11.88 18.30
CA GLY A 59 -8.49 -13.11 18.93
C GLY A 59 -9.28 -13.48 20.19
N LEU A 60 -9.77 -12.48 20.94
CA LEU A 60 -10.63 -12.72 22.12
C LEU A 60 -12.06 -13.16 21.74
N ILE A 61 -12.50 -12.82 20.52
CA ILE A 61 -13.84 -13.09 20.01
C ILE A 61 -13.91 -14.47 19.33
N VAL A 62 -12.79 -14.95 18.76
CA VAL A 62 -12.68 -16.23 18.02
C VAL A 62 -13.44 -17.39 18.67
N PRO A 63 -13.30 -17.70 19.97
CA PRO A 63 -13.99 -18.85 20.58
C PRO A 63 -15.51 -18.73 20.60
N HIS A 64 -16.05 -17.53 20.41
CA HIS A 64 -17.49 -17.24 20.52
C HIS A 64 -18.20 -17.19 19.16
N THR A 65 -17.48 -17.49 18.07
CA THR A 65 -18.04 -17.52 16.71
C THR A 65 -18.62 -18.88 16.36
N PRO A 66 -19.58 -18.97 15.43
CA PRO A 66 -20.12 -20.26 14.96
C PRO A 66 -19.05 -21.18 14.36
N TYR A 67 -18.05 -20.60 13.67
CA TYR A 67 -16.96 -21.34 13.06
C TYR A 67 -15.60 -20.84 13.58
N PRO A 68 -15.17 -21.24 14.80
CA PRO A 68 -13.95 -20.71 15.44
C PRO A 68 -12.68 -20.93 14.61
N ARG A 69 -12.63 -22.01 13.82
CA ARG A 69 -11.47 -22.29 12.96
C ARG A 69 -11.37 -21.31 11.79
N LEU A 70 -12.49 -20.88 11.21
CA LEU A 70 -12.52 -19.81 10.21
C LEU A 70 -12.22 -18.45 10.85
N ALA A 71 -12.74 -18.21 12.05
CA ALA A 71 -12.46 -17.00 12.82
C ALA A 71 -10.96 -16.85 13.17
N LEU A 72 -10.27 -17.96 13.42
CA LEU A 72 -8.81 -17.97 13.61
C LEU A 72 -8.08 -17.53 12.33
N GLY A 73 -8.60 -17.89 11.15
CA GLY A 73 -8.11 -17.39 9.87
C GLY A 73 -8.13 -15.86 9.77
N ALA A 74 -9.25 -15.25 10.19
CA ALA A 74 -9.37 -13.79 10.27
C ALA A 74 -8.36 -13.16 11.24
N HIS A 75 -8.16 -13.75 12.42
CA HIS A 75 -7.16 -13.30 13.39
C HIS A 75 -5.75 -13.28 12.80
N ILE A 76 -5.32 -14.41 12.22
CA ILE A 76 -4.00 -14.52 11.58
C ILE A 76 -3.87 -13.52 10.44
N GLN A 77 -4.92 -13.30 9.67
CA GLN A 77 -4.92 -12.40 8.53
C GLN A 77 -4.79 -10.93 8.93
N PHE A 78 -5.48 -10.51 10.00
CA PHE A 78 -5.31 -9.18 10.59
C PHE A 78 -3.87 -8.95 11.00
N GLU A 79 -3.27 -9.86 11.73
CA GLU A 79 -1.91 -9.72 12.25
C GLU A 79 -0.86 -9.78 11.14
N ALA A 80 -0.91 -10.80 10.28
CA ALA A 80 0.06 -10.98 9.20
C ALA A 80 0.05 -9.81 8.22
N ASN A 81 -1.14 -9.38 7.77
CA ASN A 81 -1.26 -8.24 6.87
C ASN A 81 -0.89 -6.92 7.55
N GLY A 82 -1.26 -6.76 8.83
CA GLY A 82 -0.85 -5.62 9.63
C GLY A 82 0.67 -5.49 9.70
N LEU A 83 1.38 -6.58 9.99
CA LEU A 83 2.84 -6.62 10.01
C LEU A 83 3.44 -6.33 8.63
N LEU A 84 2.88 -6.88 7.55
CA LEU A 84 3.34 -6.57 6.18
C LEU A 84 3.22 -5.08 5.86
N LEU A 85 2.13 -4.42 6.26
CA LEU A 85 1.95 -2.98 6.07
C LEU A 85 2.92 -2.16 6.93
N ILE A 86 3.17 -2.57 8.18
CA ILE A 86 4.16 -1.91 9.06
C ILE A 86 5.55 -2.00 8.44
N VAL A 87 5.97 -3.17 7.97
CA VAL A 87 7.27 -3.35 7.31
C VAL A 87 7.36 -2.49 6.05
N MET A 88 6.34 -2.50 5.19
CA MET A 88 6.26 -1.64 4.00
C MET A 88 6.44 -0.17 4.37
N ALA A 89 5.74 0.31 5.39
CA ALA A 89 5.79 1.69 5.84
C ALA A 89 7.17 2.06 6.43
N VAL A 90 7.78 1.18 7.23
CA VAL A 90 9.13 1.38 7.79
C VAL A 90 10.16 1.48 6.66
N LEU A 91 10.08 0.61 5.66
CA LEU A 91 10.94 0.66 4.48
C LEU A 91 10.81 2.00 3.75
N LEU A 92 9.58 2.48 3.52
CA LEU A 92 9.30 3.77 2.88
C LEU A 92 9.77 4.99 3.71
N LEU A 93 9.74 4.89 5.03
CA LEU A 93 10.04 6.03 5.91
C LEU A 93 11.50 6.14 6.31
N LYS A 94 12.25 5.02 6.32
CA LYS A 94 13.60 4.94 6.90
C LYS A 94 14.71 4.71 5.90
N PHE A 95 14.42 4.14 4.74
CA PHE A 95 15.43 3.78 3.76
C PHE A 95 15.32 4.64 2.50
N ASP A 96 16.43 4.83 1.80
CA ASP A 96 16.48 5.53 0.53
C ASP A 96 15.88 4.65 -0.58
N HIS A 97 14.94 5.22 -1.33
CA HIS A 97 14.22 4.56 -2.40
C HIS A 97 13.76 5.54 -3.48
N ASP A 98 13.47 5.01 -4.68
CA ASP A 98 12.92 5.76 -5.82
C ASP A 98 11.44 5.40 -6.08
N VAL A 99 10.64 5.38 -4.99
CA VAL A 99 9.19 5.15 -5.08
C VAL A 99 8.49 6.47 -5.43
N GLY A 100 7.76 6.47 -6.54
CA GLY A 100 7.02 7.63 -7.02
C GLY A 100 5.62 7.78 -6.39
N PRO A 101 4.95 8.95 -6.59
CA PRO A 101 3.63 9.22 -6.01
C PRO A 101 2.53 8.28 -6.50
N ARG A 102 2.63 7.74 -7.72
CA ARG A 102 1.68 6.72 -8.23
C ARG A 102 1.81 5.39 -7.51
N SER A 103 3.05 4.97 -7.23
CA SER A 103 3.31 3.73 -6.48
C SER A 103 2.80 3.85 -5.05
N ILE A 104 2.98 5.00 -4.40
CA ILE A 104 2.45 5.23 -3.06
C ILE A 104 0.91 5.21 -3.01
N LEU A 105 0.24 5.69 -4.07
CA LEU A 105 -1.21 5.60 -4.18
C LEU A 105 -1.69 4.13 -4.22
N VAL A 106 -1.02 3.27 -4.99
CA VAL A 106 -1.32 1.84 -5.05
C VAL A 106 -1.10 1.18 -3.68
N MET A 107 -0.01 1.53 -2.98
CA MET A 107 0.27 1.00 -1.65
C MET A 107 -0.78 1.44 -0.61
N ARG A 108 -1.26 2.68 -0.68
CA ARG A 108 -2.35 3.16 0.18
C ARG A 108 -3.66 2.43 -0.12
N LEU A 109 -4.00 2.27 -1.41
CA LEU A 109 -5.18 1.49 -1.82
C LEU A 109 -5.10 0.05 -1.33
N SER A 110 -3.93 -0.59 -1.46
CA SER A 110 -3.67 -1.93 -0.93
C SER A 110 -3.93 -1.99 0.59
N ALA A 111 -3.46 -0.99 1.36
CA ALA A 111 -3.69 -0.94 2.80
C ALA A 111 -5.19 -0.90 3.16
N TRP A 112 -6.01 -0.15 2.41
CA TRP A 112 -7.46 -0.12 2.62
C TRP A 112 -8.16 -1.41 2.17
N LEU A 113 -7.74 -1.99 1.04
CA LEU A 113 -8.29 -3.27 0.57
C LEU A 113 -7.97 -4.42 1.53
N THR A 114 -6.86 -4.35 2.24
CA THR A 114 -6.51 -5.31 3.29
C THR A 114 -7.52 -5.32 4.43
N TRP A 115 -8.10 -4.16 4.79
CA TRP A 115 -9.22 -4.10 5.72
C TRP A 115 -10.46 -4.82 5.20
N ALA A 116 -10.82 -4.59 3.92
CA ALA A 116 -11.96 -5.28 3.31
C ALA A 116 -11.75 -6.80 3.33
N MET A 117 -10.54 -7.27 3.02
CA MET A 117 -10.18 -8.69 3.05
C MET A 117 -10.30 -9.26 4.47
N ALA A 118 -9.75 -8.60 5.49
CA ALA A 118 -9.81 -9.07 6.86
C ALA A 118 -11.25 -9.08 7.41
N LEU A 119 -12.05 -8.05 7.09
CA LEU A 119 -13.46 -7.99 7.47
C LEU A 119 -14.31 -9.03 6.75
N SER A 120 -13.98 -9.41 5.51
CA SER A 120 -14.67 -10.51 4.83
C SER A 120 -14.39 -11.86 5.50
N GLU A 121 -13.20 -12.08 6.06
CA GLU A 121 -12.90 -13.26 6.86
C GLU A 121 -13.61 -13.24 8.22
N VAL A 122 -13.76 -12.07 8.83
CA VAL A 122 -14.64 -11.92 10.00
C VAL A 122 -16.05 -12.38 9.63
N ALA A 123 -16.62 -11.89 8.54
CA ALA A 123 -17.96 -12.32 8.09
C ALA A 123 -18.00 -13.83 7.78
N ASN A 124 -16.92 -14.38 7.21
CA ASN A 124 -16.78 -15.80 6.93
C ASN A 124 -16.92 -16.66 8.19
N SER A 125 -16.51 -16.17 9.36
CA SER A 125 -16.66 -16.90 10.64
C SER A 125 -18.12 -17.12 11.07
N TRP A 126 -19.09 -16.45 10.43
CA TRP A 126 -20.54 -16.66 10.59
C TRP A 126 -21.17 -17.30 9.36
N TRP A 127 -20.65 -17.00 8.16
CA TRP A 127 -21.22 -17.51 6.91
C TRP A 127 -20.80 -18.96 6.59
N GLY A 128 -19.61 -19.35 7.05
CA GLY A 128 -19.08 -20.69 6.78
C GLY A 128 -18.78 -20.92 5.29
N THR A 129 -18.30 -19.90 4.56
CA THR A 129 -17.96 -20.04 3.13
C THR A 129 -16.81 -21.03 2.92
N SER A 130 -16.81 -21.72 1.80
CA SER A 130 -15.87 -22.82 1.53
C SER A 130 -15.00 -22.65 0.28
N ASN A 131 -15.33 -21.72 -0.61
CA ASN A 131 -14.64 -21.59 -1.90
C ASN A 131 -13.17 -21.18 -1.78
N ILE A 132 -12.84 -20.28 -0.87
CA ILE A 132 -11.46 -19.78 -0.70
C ILE A 132 -10.61 -20.76 0.13
N LEU A 133 -11.18 -21.33 1.18
CA LEU A 133 -10.47 -22.20 2.12
C LEU A 133 -11.23 -23.53 2.36
N PRO A 134 -11.41 -24.36 1.31
CA PRO A 134 -12.27 -25.56 1.40
C PRO A 134 -11.83 -26.54 2.50
N ILE A 135 -10.54 -26.72 2.69
CA ILE A 135 -10.00 -27.60 3.73
C ILE A 135 -10.33 -27.07 5.13
N VAL A 136 -10.14 -25.77 5.36
CA VAL A 136 -10.38 -25.12 6.65
C VAL A 136 -11.88 -25.10 6.95
N ALA A 137 -12.73 -24.82 5.95
CA ALA A 137 -14.18 -24.85 6.07
C ALA A 137 -14.67 -26.24 6.46
N HIS A 138 -14.21 -27.29 5.76
CA HIS A 138 -14.52 -28.66 6.09
C HIS A 138 -14.10 -29.04 7.51
N GLN A 139 -12.88 -28.65 7.93
CA GLN A 139 -12.41 -28.88 9.31
C GLN A 139 -13.18 -28.09 10.37
N ALA A 140 -13.82 -26.98 9.99
CA ALA A 140 -14.70 -26.19 10.83
C ALA A 140 -16.13 -26.73 10.89
N GLY A 141 -16.46 -27.76 10.10
CA GLY A 141 -17.84 -28.28 9.97
C GLY A 141 -18.73 -27.33 9.16
N ALA A 142 -18.17 -26.43 8.39
CA ALA A 142 -18.93 -25.51 7.54
C ALA A 142 -19.36 -26.21 6.24
N ALA A 143 -20.62 -26.01 5.84
CA ALA A 143 -21.22 -26.63 4.65
C ALA A 143 -21.18 -25.73 3.40
N GLY A 144 -20.61 -24.54 3.50
CA GLY A 144 -20.64 -23.51 2.49
C GLY A 144 -21.64 -22.40 2.81
N GLY A 145 -21.40 -21.22 2.23
CA GLY A 145 -22.26 -20.04 2.36
C GLY A 145 -23.29 -19.97 1.24
N LEU A 146 -24.12 -18.91 1.27
CA LEU A 146 -24.94 -18.54 0.11
C LEU A 146 -24.05 -18.10 -1.07
N PRO A 147 -24.49 -18.23 -2.33
CA PRO A 147 -23.67 -17.88 -3.50
C PRO A 147 -23.03 -16.48 -3.42
N TRP A 148 -23.80 -15.46 -3.04
CA TRP A 148 -23.30 -14.10 -2.90
C TRP A 148 -22.26 -13.94 -1.77
N GLN A 149 -22.34 -14.74 -0.70
CA GLN A 149 -21.36 -14.76 0.39
C GLN A 149 -20.04 -15.36 -0.07
N GLU A 150 -20.11 -16.47 -0.81
CA GLU A 150 -18.94 -17.10 -1.43
C GLU A 150 -18.24 -16.13 -2.40
N ASP A 151 -19.03 -15.46 -3.27
CA ASP A 151 -18.51 -14.48 -4.22
C ASP A 151 -17.90 -13.25 -3.53
N ALA A 152 -18.54 -12.75 -2.46
CA ALA A 152 -18.06 -11.60 -1.70
C ALA A 152 -16.71 -11.90 -1.03
N VAL A 153 -16.57 -13.03 -0.35
CA VAL A 153 -15.33 -13.44 0.29
C VAL A 153 -14.25 -13.69 -0.76
N THR A 154 -14.57 -14.44 -1.82
CA THR A 154 -13.62 -14.79 -2.89
C THR A 154 -13.11 -13.56 -3.62
N SER A 155 -14.00 -12.68 -4.08
CA SER A 155 -13.61 -11.49 -4.84
C SER A 155 -12.79 -10.51 -4.00
N THR A 156 -13.15 -10.36 -2.74
CA THR A 156 -12.41 -9.49 -1.81
C THR A 156 -10.99 -10.01 -1.56
N HIS A 157 -10.82 -11.31 -1.37
CA HIS A 157 -9.50 -11.93 -1.19
C HIS A 157 -8.62 -11.82 -2.42
N VAL A 158 -9.17 -12.19 -3.59
CA VAL A 158 -8.41 -12.12 -4.85
C VAL A 158 -8.03 -10.68 -5.17
N GLY A 159 -8.97 -9.75 -5.07
CA GLY A 159 -8.73 -8.34 -5.37
C GLY A 159 -7.71 -7.70 -4.43
N ALA A 160 -7.87 -7.87 -3.13
CA ALA A 160 -6.94 -7.34 -2.14
C ALA A 160 -5.55 -8.00 -2.21
N GLY A 161 -5.50 -9.32 -2.40
CA GLY A 161 -4.27 -10.08 -2.55
C GLY A 161 -3.46 -9.62 -3.77
N LEU A 162 -4.10 -9.48 -4.94
CA LEU A 162 -3.43 -8.95 -6.13
C LEU A 162 -2.92 -7.53 -5.93
N CYS A 163 -3.71 -6.66 -5.31
CA CYS A 163 -3.29 -5.29 -5.03
C CYS A 163 -2.09 -5.25 -4.08
N LEU A 164 -2.06 -6.11 -3.06
CA LEU A 164 -0.94 -6.24 -2.12
C LEU A 164 0.33 -6.74 -2.82
N ILE A 165 0.23 -7.74 -3.70
CA ILE A 165 1.35 -8.23 -4.51
C ILE A 165 1.93 -7.10 -5.37
N VAL A 166 1.07 -6.34 -6.06
CA VAL A 166 1.49 -5.20 -6.88
C VAL A 166 2.17 -4.12 -6.02
N ALA A 167 1.61 -3.81 -4.84
CA ALA A 167 2.19 -2.85 -3.92
C ALA A 167 3.62 -3.24 -3.50
N TRP A 168 3.84 -4.51 -3.13
CA TRP A 168 5.17 -5.03 -2.77
C TRP A 168 6.12 -5.06 -3.97
N ALA A 169 5.65 -5.44 -5.15
CA ALA A 169 6.47 -5.39 -6.37
C ALA A 169 6.94 -3.97 -6.69
N LEU A 170 6.06 -2.97 -6.57
CA LEU A 170 6.42 -1.56 -6.76
C LEU A 170 7.41 -1.05 -5.71
N LEU A 171 7.31 -1.51 -4.46
CA LEU A 171 8.27 -1.19 -3.41
C LEU A 171 9.65 -1.75 -3.75
N ILE A 172 9.74 -3.04 -4.09
CA ILE A 172 10.99 -3.71 -4.48
C ILE A 172 11.63 -3.00 -5.68
N LEU A 173 10.85 -2.67 -6.71
CA LEU A 173 11.33 -1.93 -7.87
C LEU A 173 11.87 -0.54 -7.50
N GLY A 174 11.26 0.14 -6.54
CA GLY A 174 11.74 1.40 -6.01
C GLY A 174 13.12 1.30 -5.37
N PHE A 175 13.39 0.23 -4.62
CA PHE A 175 14.70 -0.04 -4.02
C PHE A 175 15.76 -0.42 -5.06
N VAL A 176 15.44 -1.29 -6.01
CA VAL A 176 16.37 -1.70 -7.07
C VAL A 176 16.83 -0.48 -7.89
N ARG A 177 15.91 0.43 -8.23
CA ARG A 177 16.25 1.66 -8.96
C ARG A 177 17.15 2.60 -8.16
N SER A 178 16.89 2.75 -6.86
CA SER A 178 17.72 3.56 -5.96
C SER A 178 19.15 3.03 -5.89
N GLY A 179 19.35 1.72 -5.72
CA GLY A 179 20.68 1.08 -5.71
C GLY A 179 21.45 1.26 -7.00
N ALA A 180 20.78 1.16 -8.14
CA ALA A 180 21.41 1.36 -9.45
C ALA A 180 21.88 2.80 -9.71
N SER A 181 21.27 3.81 -9.07
CA SER A 181 21.68 5.22 -9.20
C SER A 181 22.82 5.62 -8.28
N SER A 182 23.02 4.91 -7.17
CA SER A 182 24.09 5.18 -6.20
C SER A 182 25.46 4.60 -6.61
N GLY A 183 25.48 3.69 -7.57
CA GLY A 183 26.72 3.04 -8.07
C GLY A 183 27.37 3.72 -9.30
N ARG A 184 26.89 4.91 -9.70
CA ARG A 184 27.48 5.75 -10.77
C ARG A 184 28.05 7.02 -10.19
#